data_620cb634e4549f294202edd694a9db32
#
_entry.id   620cb634e4549f294202edd694a9db32
#
_cell.length_a   1.000
_cell.length_b   1.000
_cell.length_c   1.000
_cell.angle_alpha   90.00
_cell.angle_beta   90.00
_cell.angle_gamma   90.00
#
_symmetry.space_group_name_H-M   'P 1'
#
loop_
_entity.id
_entity.type
_entity.pdbx_description
1 polymer ?
#
loop_
_entity_poly.entity_id
_entity_poly.type
_entity_poly.pdbx_seq_one_letter_code
_entity_poly.pdbx_strand_id
1 'polypeptide(L)'
;MGLKILHSADWHLDSPFASFDGEPRSFLQQAQRRIPERLRALCAEEHCDLVLLAGDIFDGPYSRETAALLANALEDCGVPVFISPGNHDFYGPESPWVRENWPANVHIFSGRLSYVDLPELDCRIYGAGYGAMD
;
A
#
# COMPACT_ATOMS: atom_id res chain seq x y z
N MET A 1 -10.91 24.62 6.72
CA MET A 1 -10.27 23.88 5.66
C MET A 1 -10.30 22.42 5.93
N GLY A 2 -10.76 21.64 5.00
CA GLY A 2 -10.90 20.21 5.17
C GLY A 2 -9.62 19.46 4.87
N LEU A 3 -9.53 18.27 5.42
CA LEU A 3 -8.46 17.31 5.14
C LEU A 3 -8.96 16.37 4.03
N LYS A 4 -8.20 16.23 2.95
CA LYS A 4 -8.57 15.34 1.86
C LYS A 4 -7.70 14.08 1.94
N ILE A 5 -8.35 12.94 2.12
CA ILE A 5 -7.70 11.66 2.32
C ILE A 5 -8.01 10.74 1.14
N LEU A 6 -6.98 10.11 0.59
CA LEU A 6 -7.15 9.04 -0.39
C LEU A 6 -6.99 7.71 0.33
N HIS A 7 -8.05 6.89 0.30
CA HIS A 7 -8.07 5.59 0.97
C HIS A 7 -8.27 4.47 -0.05
N SER A 8 -7.48 3.42 0.07
CA SER A 8 -7.62 2.25 -0.78
C SER A 8 -7.20 0.99 -0.03
N ALA A 9 -7.59 -0.17 -0.55
CA ALA A 9 -7.30 -1.45 0.08
C ALA A 9 -7.48 -2.58 -0.93
N ASP A 10 -7.01 -3.77 -0.57
CA ASP A 10 -7.30 -5.02 -1.29
C ASP A 10 -6.86 -5.01 -2.76
N TRP A 11 -5.63 -4.58 -3.00
CA TRP A 11 -5.08 -4.57 -4.36
C TRP A 11 -4.62 -5.95 -4.81
N HIS A 12 -4.14 -6.78 -3.88
CA HIS A 12 -3.63 -8.13 -4.14
C HIS A 12 -2.56 -8.14 -5.25
N LEU A 13 -1.59 -7.22 -5.14
CA LEU A 13 -0.46 -7.16 -6.09
C LEU A 13 0.26 -8.51 -6.11
N ASP A 14 0.69 -8.90 -7.29
CA ASP A 14 1.34 -10.18 -7.56
C ASP A 14 0.44 -11.38 -7.30
N SER A 15 -0.88 -11.19 -7.33
CA SER A 15 -1.80 -12.33 -7.34
C SER A 15 -1.51 -13.20 -8.55
N PRO A 16 -1.43 -14.53 -8.39
CA PRO A 16 -1.20 -15.41 -9.52
C PRO A 16 -2.39 -15.52 -10.47
N PHE A 17 -3.59 -15.07 -10.06
CA PHE A 17 -4.83 -15.22 -10.83
C PHE A 17 -4.99 -16.66 -11.31
N ALA A 18 -4.87 -17.61 -10.37
CA ALA A 18 -4.82 -19.04 -10.66
C ALA A 18 -6.09 -19.57 -11.34
N SER A 19 -7.22 -18.87 -11.19
CA SER A 19 -8.49 -19.24 -11.84
C SER A 19 -8.53 -18.88 -13.33
N PHE A 20 -7.52 -18.17 -13.81
CA PHE A 20 -7.42 -17.72 -15.20
C PHE A 20 -6.12 -18.26 -15.80
N ASP A 21 -6.06 -18.35 -17.12
CA ASP A 21 -4.83 -18.71 -17.82
C ASP A 21 -4.74 -17.94 -19.13
N GLY A 22 -3.55 -18.00 -19.78
CA GLY A 22 -3.31 -17.34 -21.05
C GLY A 22 -3.46 -15.82 -20.99
N GLU A 23 -4.10 -15.26 -22.02
CA GLU A 23 -4.25 -13.79 -22.14
C GLU A 23 -5.07 -13.15 -21.05
N PRO A 24 -6.20 -13.75 -20.57
CA PRO A 24 -6.93 -13.15 -19.45
C PRO A 24 -6.08 -12.98 -18.20
N ARG A 25 -5.24 -13.96 -17.86
CA ARG A 25 -4.34 -13.85 -16.72
C ARG A 25 -3.33 -12.72 -16.92
N SER A 26 -2.69 -12.66 -18.07
CA SER A 26 -1.71 -11.63 -18.40
C SER A 26 -2.31 -10.23 -18.33
N PHE A 27 -3.51 -10.08 -18.87
CA PHE A 27 -4.24 -8.80 -18.86
C PHE A 27 -4.49 -8.35 -17.40
N LEU A 28 -4.97 -9.26 -16.56
CA LEU A 28 -5.27 -8.94 -15.16
C LEU A 28 -4.01 -8.57 -14.39
N GLN A 29 -2.91 -9.29 -14.62
CA GLN A 29 -1.64 -9.00 -13.97
C GLN A 29 -1.10 -7.64 -14.39
N GLN A 30 -1.19 -7.29 -15.67
CA GLN A 30 -0.75 -5.99 -16.15
C GLN A 30 -1.63 -4.86 -15.62
N ALA A 31 -2.94 -5.07 -15.60
CA ALA A 31 -3.86 -4.07 -15.05
C ALA A 31 -3.56 -3.80 -13.57
N GLN A 32 -3.28 -4.85 -12.82
CA GLN A 32 -2.96 -4.74 -11.40
C GLN A 32 -1.68 -3.95 -11.18
N ARG A 33 -0.66 -4.14 -12.01
CA ARG A 33 0.61 -3.43 -11.89
C ARG A 33 0.50 -1.94 -12.15
N ARG A 34 -0.59 -1.49 -12.76
CA ARG A 34 -0.84 -0.06 -13.01
C ARG A 34 -1.48 0.64 -11.80
N ILE A 35 -1.95 -0.13 -10.81
CA ILE A 35 -2.65 0.46 -9.66
C ILE A 35 -1.79 1.49 -8.92
N PRO A 36 -0.51 1.21 -8.59
CA PRO A 36 0.30 2.22 -7.88
C PRO A 36 0.39 3.55 -8.63
N GLU A 37 0.61 3.53 -9.94
CA GLU A 37 0.71 4.75 -10.73
C GLU A 37 -0.63 5.48 -10.81
N ARG A 38 -1.73 4.75 -10.88
CA ARG A 38 -3.06 5.36 -10.89
C ARG A 38 -3.37 6.02 -9.55
N LEU A 39 -2.93 5.41 -8.45
CA LEU A 39 -3.05 6.00 -7.13
C LEU A 39 -2.29 7.32 -7.07
N ARG A 40 -1.04 7.30 -7.53
CA ARG A 40 -0.20 8.50 -7.56
C ARG A 40 -0.86 9.62 -8.37
N ALA A 41 -1.34 9.29 -9.57
CA ALA A 41 -1.99 10.26 -10.44
C ALA A 41 -3.24 10.86 -9.78
N LEU A 42 -4.05 10.02 -9.16
CA LEU A 42 -5.27 10.46 -8.48
C LEU A 42 -4.94 11.36 -7.29
N CYS A 43 -3.90 11.00 -6.52
CA CYS A 43 -3.46 11.81 -5.40
C CYS A 43 -3.08 13.22 -5.85
N ALA A 44 -2.38 13.33 -6.97
CA ALA A 44 -1.98 14.63 -7.52
C ALA A 44 -3.18 15.40 -8.06
N GLU A 45 -4.04 14.75 -8.84
CA GLU A 45 -5.22 15.38 -9.43
C GLU A 45 -6.17 15.95 -8.38
N GLU A 46 -6.36 15.20 -7.31
CA GLU A 46 -7.30 15.57 -6.25
C GLU A 46 -6.65 16.39 -5.13
N HIS A 47 -5.36 16.65 -5.20
CA HIS A 47 -4.62 17.40 -4.18
C HIS A 47 -4.83 16.81 -2.78
N CYS A 48 -4.65 15.51 -2.65
CA CYS A 48 -4.84 14.82 -1.37
C CYS A 48 -3.78 15.22 -0.36
N ASP A 49 -4.15 15.25 0.91
CA ASP A 49 -3.25 15.62 1.99
C ASP A 49 -2.52 14.42 2.58
N LEU A 50 -3.12 13.24 2.49
CA LEU A 50 -2.50 11.99 2.91
C LEU A 50 -3.17 10.79 2.25
N VAL A 51 -2.49 9.64 2.33
CA VAL A 51 -2.95 8.38 1.73
C VAL A 51 -3.00 7.30 2.81
N LEU A 52 -4.10 6.54 2.83
CA LEU A 52 -4.28 5.40 3.73
C LEU A 52 -4.47 4.13 2.89
N LEU A 53 -3.60 3.14 3.08
CA LEU A 53 -3.69 1.84 2.42
C LEU A 53 -3.98 0.77 3.47
N ALA A 54 -5.18 0.20 3.42
CA ALA A 54 -5.74 -0.59 4.49
C ALA A 54 -5.80 -2.08 4.17
N GLY A 55 -4.63 -2.71 4.07
CA GLY A 55 -4.51 -4.16 4.03
C GLY A 55 -4.60 -4.80 2.65
N ASP A 56 -3.98 -5.97 2.55
CA ASP A 56 -3.97 -6.84 1.37
C ASP A 56 -3.53 -6.10 0.09
N ILE A 57 -2.51 -5.29 0.22
CA ILE A 57 -1.90 -4.59 -0.92
C ILE A 57 -1.15 -5.62 -1.78
N PHE A 58 -0.47 -6.56 -1.14
CA PHE A 58 0.09 -7.74 -1.80
C PHE A 58 -0.74 -8.98 -1.48
N ASP A 59 -0.73 -9.96 -2.39
CA ASP A 59 -1.52 -11.17 -2.24
C ASP A 59 -0.80 -12.28 -1.47
N GLY A 60 0.46 -12.07 -1.12
CA GLY A 60 1.31 -13.06 -0.47
C GLY A 60 2.70 -12.98 -1.06
N PRO A 61 3.21 -14.04 -1.68
CA PRO A 61 4.51 -13.97 -2.35
C PRO A 61 4.52 -12.84 -3.38
N TYR A 62 5.59 -12.06 -3.36
CA TYR A 62 5.68 -10.85 -4.19
C TYR A 62 7.03 -10.81 -4.92
N SER A 63 7.10 -9.99 -5.97
CA SER A 63 8.37 -9.71 -6.62
C SER A 63 8.96 -8.39 -6.12
N ARG A 64 10.29 -8.33 -6.08
CA ARG A 64 10.99 -7.10 -5.71
C ARG A 64 10.68 -5.97 -6.67
N GLU A 65 10.47 -6.30 -7.95
CA GLU A 65 10.10 -5.31 -8.96
C GLU A 65 8.78 -4.63 -8.63
N THR A 66 7.78 -5.42 -8.24
CA THR A 66 6.47 -4.88 -7.86
C THR A 66 6.58 -4.02 -6.60
N ALA A 67 7.36 -4.46 -5.62
CA ALA A 67 7.57 -3.68 -4.40
C ALA A 67 8.26 -2.35 -4.71
N ALA A 68 9.27 -2.36 -5.59
CA ALA A 68 9.96 -1.13 -6.00
C ALA A 68 9.02 -0.20 -6.77
N LEU A 69 8.18 -0.75 -7.63
CA LEU A 69 7.20 0.02 -8.38
C LEU A 69 6.24 0.74 -7.42
N LEU A 70 5.76 0.03 -6.41
CA LEU A 70 4.89 0.63 -5.40
C LEU A 70 5.64 1.70 -4.59
N ALA A 71 6.85 1.39 -4.12
CA ALA A 71 7.64 2.33 -3.33
C ALA A 71 7.86 3.64 -4.09
N ASN A 72 8.23 3.56 -5.37
CA ASN A 72 8.47 4.74 -6.19
C ASN A 72 7.20 5.56 -6.38
N ALA A 73 6.07 4.90 -6.63
CA ALA A 73 4.80 5.59 -6.80
C ALA A 73 4.38 6.32 -5.51
N LEU A 74 4.56 5.67 -4.36
CA LEU A 74 4.21 6.27 -3.06
C LEU A 74 5.12 7.45 -2.73
N GLU A 75 6.41 7.35 -3.06
CA GLU A 75 7.33 8.47 -2.88
C GLU A 75 6.88 9.67 -3.73
N ASP A 76 6.50 9.41 -4.96
CA ASP A 76 6.07 10.44 -5.90
C ASP A 76 4.73 11.08 -5.53
N CYS A 77 3.95 10.45 -4.65
CA CYS A 77 2.75 11.08 -4.09
C CYS A 77 3.10 12.36 -3.32
N GLY A 78 4.27 12.42 -2.71
CA GLY A 78 4.76 13.61 -2.02
C GLY A 78 4.00 13.98 -0.75
N VAL A 79 3.13 13.10 -0.26
CA VAL A 79 2.34 13.30 0.96
C VAL A 79 2.55 12.10 1.88
N PRO A 80 2.22 12.22 3.18
CA PRO A 80 2.33 11.07 4.08
C PRO A 80 1.44 9.91 3.62
N VAL A 81 2.01 8.71 3.64
CA VAL A 81 1.31 7.46 3.29
C VAL A 81 1.38 6.53 4.49
N PHE A 82 0.24 5.97 4.86
CA PHE A 82 0.14 5.04 5.98
C PHE A 82 -0.39 3.71 5.48
N ILE A 83 0.33 2.64 5.81
CA ILE A 83 -0.02 1.28 5.37
C ILE A 83 -0.29 0.43 6.59
N SER A 84 -1.47 -0.22 6.59
CA SER A 84 -1.83 -1.21 7.59
C SER A 84 -1.85 -2.57 6.90
N PRO A 85 -0.88 -3.46 7.19
CA PRO A 85 -0.87 -4.78 6.57
C PRO A 85 -2.14 -5.59 6.85
N GLY A 86 -2.60 -6.33 5.85
CA GLY A 86 -3.75 -7.23 5.96
C GLY A 86 -3.32 -8.65 6.30
N ASN A 87 -4.25 -9.60 6.18
CA ASN A 87 -3.93 -10.98 6.49
C ASN A 87 -3.13 -11.67 5.37
N HIS A 88 -3.29 -11.27 4.12
CA HIS A 88 -2.51 -11.82 3.02
C HIS A 88 -1.09 -11.25 2.96
N ASP A 89 -0.89 -10.02 3.41
CA ASP A 89 0.42 -9.38 3.44
C ASP A 89 0.80 -8.96 4.86
N PHE A 90 0.57 -9.83 5.84
CA PHE A 90 0.80 -9.53 7.24
C PHE A 90 2.24 -9.07 7.52
N TYR A 91 2.40 -8.30 8.59
CA TYR A 91 3.70 -7.75 9.00
C TYR A 91 4.55 -8.87 9.62
N GLY A 92 5.42 -9.44 8.84
CA GLY A 92 6.30 -10.53 9.26
C GLY A 92 7.62 -10.49 8.52
N PRO A 93 8.60 -11.32 8.95
CA PRO A 93 9.96 -11.25 8.41
C PRO A 93 10.05 -11.51 6.90
N GLU A 94 9.10 -12.23 6.34
CA GLU A 94 9.08 -12.53 4.90
C GLU A 94 8.27 -11.52 4.09
N SER A 95 7.61 -10.57 4.76
CA SER A 95 6.73 -9.62 4.09
C SER A 95 7.53 -8.51 3.40
N PRO A 96 6.95 -7.89 2.37
CA PRO A 96 7.59 -6.74 1.75
C PRO A 96 7.77 -5.58 2.74
N TRP A 97 6.91 -5.51 3.75
CA TRP A 97 6.94 -4.42 4.73
C TRP A 97 8.21 -4.44 5.58
N VAL A 98 8.78 -5.61 5.80
CA VAL A 98 10.02 -5.78 6.57
C VAL A 98 11.23 -5.91 5.64
N ARG A 99 11.10 -6.61 4.53
CA ARG A 99 12.24 -6.96 3.68
C ARG A 99 12.65 -5.88 2.70
N GLU A 100 11.71 -5.06 2.24
CA GLU A 100 12.00 -4.04 1.23
C GLU A 100 12.21 -2.67 1.88
N ASN A 101 12.82 -1.77 1.14
CA ASN A 101 13.04 -0.40 1.59
C ASN A 101 11.89 0.48 1.15
N TRP A 102 11.37 1.29 2.08
CA TRP A 102 10.25 2.18 1.80
C TRP A 102 10.69 3.63 1.96
N PRO A 103 10.12 4.56 1.17
CA PRO A 103 10.51 5.96 1.25
C PRO A 103 10.14 6.60 2.58
N ALA A 104 10.76 7.75 2.86
CA ALA A 104 10.59 8.43 4.15
C ALA A 104 9.16 8.87 4.42
N ASN A 105 8.35 9.11 3.37
CA ASN A 105 6.96 9.54 3.54
C ASN A 105 6.00 8.36 3.79
N VAL A 106 6.49 7.12 3.82
CA VAL A 106 5.67 5.94 4.04
C VAL A 106 5.88 5.42 5.46
N HIS A 107 4.78 5.26 6.19
CA HIS A 107 4.78 4.65 7.51
C HIS A 107 3.97 3.35 7.47
N ILE A 108 4.57 2.26 7.94
CA ILE A 108 3.93 0.95 7.94
C ILE A 108 3.67 0.54 9.38
N PHE A 109 2.39 0.30 9.70
CA PHE A 109 2.01 -0.14 11.04
C PHE A 109 2.35 -1.62 11.22
N SER A 110 2.82 -1.95 12.43
CA SER A 110 3.07 -3.35 12.81
C SER A 110 1.77 -4.00 13.30
N GLY A 111 1.87 -5.18 13.89
CA GLY A 111 0.72 -5.87 14.48
C GLY A 111 0.17 -5.21 15.73
N ARG A 112 0.84 -4.20 16.27
CA ARG A 112 0.42 -3.49 17.47
C ARG A 112 -0.23 -2.17 17.13
N LEU A 113 -1.29 -1.82 17.86
CA LEU A 113 -1.92 -0.51 17.71
C LEU A 113 -0.91 0.57 18.10
N SER A 114 -0.71 1.51 17.21
CA SER A 114 0.15 2.66 17.43
C SER A 114 -0.40 3.87 16.69
N TYR A 115 0.28 5.01 16.81
CA TYR A 115 -0.18 6.20 16.11
C TYR A 115 0.99 7.05 15.64
N VAL A 116 0.69 7.93 14.68
CA VAL A 116 1.63 8.94 14.18
C VAL A 116 0.92 10.29 14.23
N ASP A 117 1.57 11.28 14.80
CA ASP A 117 1.05 12.64 14.81
C ASP A 117 1.51 13.39 13.56
N LEU A 118 0.59 14.10 12.94
CA LEU A 118 0.85 14.96 11.79
C LEU A 118 0.51 16.40 12.18
N PRO A 119 1.43 17.11 12.85
CA PRO A 119 1.13 18.46 13.34
C PRO A 119 0.75 19.43 12.23
N GLU A 120 1.37 19.32 11.07
CA GLU A 120 1.10 20.19 9.93
C GLU A 120 -0.30 20.01 9.35
N LEU A 121 -0.94 18.87 9.63
CA LEU A 121 -2.31 18.59 9.21
C LEU A 121 -3.29 18.60 10.38
N ASP A 122 -2.77 18.86 11.58
CA ASP A 122 -3.55 18.89 12.82
C ASP A 122 -4.36 17.60 13.02
N CYS A 123 -3.69 16.44 12.81
CA CYS A 123 -4.36 15.16 12.97
C CYS A 123 -3.40 14.10 13.49
N ARG A 124 -3.97 13.00 13.95
CA ARG A 124 -3.27 11.82 14.43
C ARG A 124 -3.81 10.61 13.70
N ILE A 125 -2.91 9.77 13.18
CA ILE A 125 -3.28 8.57 12.46
C ILE A 125 -3.00 7.36 13.37
N TYR A 126 -4.06 6.64 13.73
CA TYR A 126 -3.94 5.38 14.46
C TYR A 126 -3.94 4.23 13.47
N GLY A 127 -3.15 3.22 13.75
CA GLY A 127 -3.14 2.03 12.90
C GLY A 127 -2.61 0.81 13.60
N ALA A 128 -3.01 -0.33 13.06
CA ALA A 128 -2.50 -1.64 13.42
C ALA A 128 -2.68 -2.53 12.20
N GLY A 129 -1.78 -3.48 12.04
CA GLY A 129 -1.86 -4.43 10.94
C GLY A 129 -1.96 -5.85 11.47
N TYR A 130 -2.11 -6.79 10.57
CA TYR A 130 -2.03 -8.21 10.92
C TYR A 130 -0.57 -8.58 11.12
N GLY A 131 -0.30 -9.35 12.18
CA GLY A 131 1.03 -9.92 12.43
C GLY A 131 1.13 -11.36 11.97
N ALA A 132 0.02 -11.93 11.47
CA ALA A 132 -0.07 -13.28 10.97
C ALA A 132 -1.26 -13.38 10.02
N MET A 133 -1.39 -14.51 9.34
CA MET A 133 -2.44 -14.68 8.34
C MET A 133 -3.84 -14.77 8.97
N ASP A 134 -3.94 -15.21 10.21
CA ASP A 134 -5.23 -15.36 10.92
C ASP A 134 -5.26 -14.65 12.27
#